data_fd51576fac248d336cb1384ffb0da49d
#
_entry.id   fd51576fac248d336cb1384ffb0da49d
#
_cell.length_a   1.000
_cell.length_b   1.000
_cell.length_c   1.000
_cell.angle_alpha   90.00
_cell.angle_beta   90.00
_cell.angle_gamma   90.00
#
_symmetry.space_group_name_H-M   'P 1'
#
loop_
_entity.id
_entity.type
_entity.pdbx_description
1 polymer ?
#
loop_
_entity_poly.entity_id
_entity_poly.type
_entity_poly.pdbx_seq_one_letter_code
_entity_poly.pdbx_strand_id
1 'polypeptide(L)'
;MCCKDFMIVSVNFLFVRIAPFALYVNNLEEARNFFVKYFDAKSNDGYHNFQTDFRSYFLSFDDDTRIEIMNKPEMSDCPKELTRTGYAHIAFGVGSKEKVDALTAELRADGYKVVSGPRKTGDGYYESCIVAFEDNQIEITV
;
A
#
# COMPACT_ATOMS: atom_id res chain seq x y z
N MET A 1 55.72 -4.63 -23.27
CA MET A 1 54.64 -5.37 -22.59
C MET A 1 53.99 -4.43 -21.58
N CYS A 2 52.85 -3.93 -21.91
CA CYS A 2 52.15 -2.92 -21.08
C CYS A 2 51.05 -3.71 -20.32
N CYS A 3 51.24 -3.91 -19.02
CA CYS A 3 50.20 -4.41 -18.13
C CYS A 3 49.13 -3.29 -17.96
N LYS A 4 47.95 -3.51 -18.48
CA LYS A 4 46.79 -2.68 -18.15
C LYS A 4 46.24 -3.19 -16.82
N ASP A 5 46.47 -2.38 -15.78
CA ASP A 5 45.79 -2.61 -14.49
C ASP A 5 44.29 -2.44 -14.70
N PHE A 6 43.58 -3.55 -14.63
CA PHE A 6 42.10 -3.55 -14.54
C PHE A 6 41.74 -3.12 -13.11
N MET A 7 41.39 -1.85 -12.95
CA MET A 7 40.80 -1.36 -11.71
C MET A 7 39.43 -1.99 -11.57
N ILE A 8 39.34 -2.99 -10.71
CA ILE A 8 38.05 -3.57 -10.30
C ILE A 8 37.37 -2.49 -9.46
N VAL A 9 36.43 -1.76 -10.08
CA VAL A 9 35.54 -0.88 -9.36
C VAL A 9 34.63 -1.79 -8.53
N SER A 10 34.89 -1.85 -7.23
CA SER A 10 34.02 -2.49 -6.27
C SER A 10 32.67 -1.76 -6.30
N VAL A 11 31.69 -2.35 -6.96
CA VAL A 11 30.31 -1.89 -6.91
C VAL A 11 29.82 -2.25 -5.51
N ASN A 12 29.79 -1.29 -4.60
CA ASN A 12 29.09 -1.44 -3.35
C ASN A 12 27.63 -1.71 -3.69
N PHE A 13 27.15 -2.91 -3.43
CA PHE A 13 25.75 -3.26 -3.52
C PHE A 13 24.99 -2.39 -2.51
N LEU A 14 24.38 -1.33 -2.97
CA LEU A 14 23.40 -0.59 -2.19
C LEU A 14 22.25 -1.52 -1.91
N PHE A 15 21.97 -1.78 -0.64
CA PHE A 15 20.74 -2.44 -0.23
C PHE A 15 19.56 -1.51 -0.56
N VAL A 16 18.93 -1.74 -1.72
CA VAL A 16 17.74 -1.00 -2.12
C VAL A 16 16.51 -1.72 -1.56
N ARG A 17 15.66 -0.99 -0.88
CA ARG A 17 14.37 -1.46 -0.37
C ARG A 17 13.31 -0.39 -0.55
N ILE A 18 12.05 -0.80 -0.66
CA ILE A 18 10.94 0.14 -0.70
C ILE A 18 10.79 0.79 0.67
N ALA A 19 10.76 2.12 0.70
CA ALA A 19 10.56 2.90 1.93
C ALA A 19 10.08 4.31 1.60
N PRO A 20 8.99 4.77 2.15
CA PRO A 20 7.65 4.19 2.21
C PRO A 20 6.95 4.20 0.84
N PHE A 21 5.86 3.47 0.68
CA PHE A 21 4.89 3.73 -0.39
C PHE A 21 3.98 4.89 0.04
N ALA A 22 3.74 5.85 -0.85
CA ALA A 22 3.00 7.05 -0.49
C ALA A 22 1.75 7.28 -1.35
N LEU A 23 0.65 7.73 -0.71
CA LEU A 23 -0.59 8.09 -1.39
C LEU A 23 -1.07 9.49 -0.95
N TYR A 24 -1.66 10.22 -1.86
CA TYR A 24 -2.53 11.34 -1.52
C TYR A 24 -3.94 10.83 -1.26
N VAL A 25 -4.56 11.33 -0.17
CA VAL A 25 -5.94 11.02 0.21
C VAL A 25 -6.67 12.30 0.63
N ASN A 26 -7.94 12.41 0.32
CA ASN A 26 -8.76 13.55 0.73
C ASN A 26 -9.09 13.49 2.21
N ASN A 27 -9.40 12.29 2.72
CA ASN A 27 -9.73 12.06 4.12
C ASN A 27 -8.64 11.23 4.82
N LEU A 28 -7.68 11.91 5.44
CA LEU A 28 -6.56 11.29 6.16
C LEU A 28 -7.03 10.37 7.29
N GLU A 29 -8.05 10.77 8.05
CA GLU A 29 -8.52 9.98 9.20
C GLU A 29 -9.25 8.72 8.75
N GLU A 30 -10.02 8.77 7.68
CA GLU A 30 -10.67 7.58 7.10
C GLU A 30 -9.64 6.58 6.60
N ALA A 31 -8.67 7.05 5.81
CA ALA A 31 -7.59 6.20 5.29
C ALA A 31 -6.74 5.59 6.41
N ARG A 32 -6.39 6.39 7.43
CA ARG A 32 -5.66 5.93 8.62
C ARG A 32 -6.44 4.83 9.35
N ASN A 33 -7.72 5.10 9.65
CA ASN A 33 -8.58 4.17 10.39
C ASN A 33 -8.81 2.87 9.61
N PHE A 34 -8.90 2.94 8.28
CA PHE A 34 -9.00 1.77 7.43
C PHE A 34 -7.79 0.84 7.61
N PHE A 35 -6.57 1.33 7.47
CA PHE A 35 -5.38 0.52 7.62
C PHE A 35 -5.17 0.02 9.06
N VAL A 36 -5.48 0.83 10.05
CA VAL A 36 -5.41 0.42 11.47
C VAL A 36 -6.41 -0.69 11.76
N LYS A 37 -7.66 -0.55 11.30
CA LYS A 37 -8.72 -1.52 11.58
C LYS A 37 -8.51 -2.87 10.90
N TYR A 38 -8.20 -2.86 9.60
CA TYR A 38 -8.22 -4.09 8.79
C TYR A 38 -6.85 -4.73 8.57
N PHE A 39 -5.77 -3.98 8.77
CA PHE A 39 -4.40 -4.43 8.51
C PHE A 39 -3.45 -4.25 9.68
N ASP A 40 -3.97 -4.01 10.88
CA ASP A 40 -3.21 -3.85 12.13
C ASP A 40 -2.07 -2.82 12.04
N ALA A 41 -2.22 -1.81 11.15
CA ALA A 41 -1.23 -0.78 10.97
C ALA A 41 -1.02 0.06 12.24
N LYS A 42 0.23 0.36 12.56
CA LYS A 42 0.61 1.27 13.66
C LYS A 42 0.84 2.66 13.09
N SER A 43 -0.03 3.61 13.45
CA SER A 43 0.09 5.00 13.03
C SER A 43 0.98 5.79 13.97
N ASN A 44 1.79 6.70 13.41
CA ASN A 44 2.41 7.76 14.21
C ASN A 44 1.37 8.83 14.60
N ASP A 45 1.82 9.87 15.35
CA ASP A 45 0.97 10.98 15.81
C ASP A 45 0.60 11.97 14.68
N GLY A 46 1.15 11.77 13.48
CA GLY A 46 0.94 12.64 12.33
C GLY A 46 1.90 13.82 12.27
N TYR A 47 1.94 14.43 11.09
CA TYR A 47 2.70 15.64 10.82
C TYR A 47 1.79 16.70 10.20
N HIS A 48 1.96 17.95 10.61
CA HIS A 48 1.27 19.10 10.03
C HIS A 48 2.24 20.25 9.82
N ASN A 49 2.41 20.64 8.56
CA ASN A 49 3.12 21.87 8.19
C ASN A 49 2.11 23.02 8.12
N PHE A 50 2.11 23.89 9.11
CA PHE A 50 1.17 25.02 9.23
C PHE A 50 1.35 26.10 8.16
N GLN A 51 2.48 26.17 7.46
CA GLN A 51 2.71 27.15 6.39
C GLN A 51 2.09 26.71 5.07
N THR A 52 2.12 25.41 4.79
CA THR A 52 1.64 24.82 3.53
C THR A 52 0.33 24.05 3.69
N ASP A 53 -0.13 23.87 4.93
CA ASP A 53 -1.22 22.97 5.32
C ASP A 53 -1.05 21.53 4.82
N PHE A 54 0.19 21.11 4.56
CA PHE A 54 0.52 19.72 4.27
C PHE A 54 0.38 18.88 5.55
N ARG A 55 -0.28 17.74 5.44
CA ARG A 55 -0.49 16.80 6.55
C ARG A 55 -0.14 15.39 6.10
N SER A 56 0.41 14.58 7.00
CA SER A 56 0.66 13.16 6.73
C SER A 56 0.62 12.30 7.99
N TYR A 57 0.37 11.00 7.77
CA TYR A 57 0.61 9.93 8.72
C TYR A 57 1.54 8.90 8.11
N PHE A 58 2.43 8.33 8.93
CA PHE A 58 3.14 7.10 8.63
C PHE A 58 2.45 5.93 9.31
N LEU A 59 2.16 4.91 8.51
CA LEU A 59 1.54 3.65 8.92
C LEU A 59 2.58 2.55 8.77
N SER A 60 2.94 1.89 9.87
CA SER A 60 3.96 0.84 9.91
C SER A 60 3.31 -0.53 10.07
N PHE A 61 3.89 -1.54 9.44
CA PHE A 61 3.49 -2.94 9.50
C PHE A 61 4.58 -3.79 10.16
N ASP A 62 4.29 -5.07 10.42
CA ASP A 62 5.18 -5.95 11.20
C ASP A 62 6.52 -6.27 10.50
N ASP A 63 6.60 -6.10 9.18
CA ASP A 63 7.81 -6.32 8.36
C ASP A 63 8.66 -5.06 8.12
N ASP A 64 8.47 -4.01 8.94
CA ASP A 64 9.07 -2.68 8.76
C ASP A 64 8.64 -1.92 7.49
N THR A 65 7.74 -2.46 6.68
CA THR A 65 7.14 -1.73 5.56
C THR A 65 6.31 -0.57 6.09
N ARG A 66 6.34 0.55 5.39
CA ARG A 66 5.56 1.74 5.75
C ARG A 66 4.80 2.29 4.57
N ILE A 67 3.61 2.78 4.87
CA ILE A 67 2.80 3.61 3.97
C ILE A 67 2.77 5.02 4.53
N GLU A 68 2.97 6.03 3.69
CA GLU A 68 2.69 7.42 4.02
C GLU A 68 1.38 7.84 3.34
N ILE A 69 0.40 8.25 4.14
CA ILE A 69 -0.81 8.88 3.62
C ILE A 69 -0.70 10.39 3.81
N MET A 70 -0.99 11.15 2.76
CA MET A 70 -0.72 12.58 2.69
C MET A 70 -1.93 13.36 2.22
N ASN A 71 -2.01 14.61 2.67
CA ASN A 71 -3.01 15.58 2.22
C ASN A 71 -2.38 16.97 2.06
N LYS A 72 -2.85 17.75 1.09
CA LYS A 72 -2.50 19.16 0.91
C LYS A 72 -3.62 19.90 0.18
N PRO A 73 -3.71 21.25 0.29
CA PRO A 73 -4.83 22.02 -0.27
C PRO A 73 -5.03 21.92 -1.79
N GLU A 74 -3.91 21.74 -2.57
CA GLU A 74 -3.96 21.79 -4.04
C GLU A 74 -4.08 20.40 -4.68
N MET A 75 -4.74 19.46 -4.03
CA MET A 75 -5.01 18.15 -4.62
C MET A 75 -6.17 18.22 -5.61
N SER A 76 -6.07 17.45 -6.68
CA SER A 76 -7.15 17.23 -7.63
C SER A 76 -7.51 15.75 -7.67
N ASP A 77 -8.80 15.44 -7.64
CA ASP A 77 -9.31 14.10 -7.85
C ASP A 77 -9.26 13.71 -9.32
N CYS A 78 -8.83 12.47 -9.55
CA CYS A 78 -8.95 11.81 -10.85
C CYS A 78 -9.77 10.53 -10.68
N PRO A 79 -10.68 10.19 -11.61
CA PRO A 79 -11.37 8.91 -11.59
C PRO A 79 -10.37 7.75 -11.54
N LYS A 80 -10.60 6.81 -10.63
CA LYS A 80 -9.74 5.63 -10.45
C LYS A 80 -10.43 4.39 -11.04
N GLU A 81 -10.46 4.32 -12.37
CA GLU A 81 -10.99 3.14 -13.05
C GLU A 81 -10.16 1.89 -12.71
N LEU A 82 -10.83 0.74 -12.55
CA LEU A 82 -10.21 -0.51 -12.11
C LEU A 82 -9.11 -1.02 -13.05
N THR A 83 -9.17 -0.69 -14.34
CA THR A 83 -8.28 -1.21 -15.40
C THR A 83 -7.43 -0.12 -16.04
N ARG A 84 -7.11 0.95 -15.33
CA ARG A 84 -6.24 2.03 -15.80
C ARG A 84 -4.77 1.65 -15.77
N THR A 85 -3.95 2.30 -16.58
CA THR A 85 -2.48 2.21 -16.49
C THR A 85 -1.96 2.91 -15.24
N GLY A 86 -0.78 2.50 -14.75
CA GLY A 86 -0.16 3.03 -13.53
C GLY A 86 -0.29 2.06 -12.35
N TYR A 87 -0.20 2.58 -11.13
CA TYR A 87 -0.36 1.75 -9.93
C TYR A 87 -1.79 1.22 -9.86
N ALA A 88 -1.93 -0.11 -9.78
CA ALA A 88 -3.22 -0.79 -9.73
C ALA A 88 -3.74 -0.94 -8.30
N HIS A 89 -2.98 -1.62 -7.46
CA HIS A 89 -3.33 -1.93 -6.07
C HIS A 89 -2.10 -1.97 -5.17
N ILE A 90 -2.34 -2.00 -3.87
CA ILE A 90 -1.38 -2.45 -2.87
C ILE A 90 -1.83 -3.84 -2.41
N ALA A 91 -0.91 -4.81 -2.39
CA ALA A 91 -1.17 -6.16 -1.91
C ALA A 91 -0.70 -6.33 -0.46
N PHE A 92 -1.54 -6.96 0.37
CA PHE A 92 -1.24 -7.30 1.76
C PHE A 92 -1.25 -8.82 1.94
N GLY A 93 -0.10 -9.38 2.31
CA GLY A 93 0.01 -10.78 2.71
C GLY A 93 -0.53 -10.97 4.12
N VAL A 94 -1.59 -11.75 4.28
CA VAL A 94 -2.22 -12.02 5.58
C VAL A 94 -1.88 -13.40 6.15
N GLY A 95 -1.07 -14.18 5.42
CA GLY A 95 -0.40 -15.39 5.89
C GLY A 95 -1.19 -16.68 5.81
N SER A 96 -2.51 -16.67 5.51
CA SER A 96 -3.27 -17.91 5.24
C SER A 96 -4.54 -17.65 4.43
N LYS A 97 -5.06 -18.70 3.78
CA LYS A 97 -6.33 -18.64 3.03
C LYS A 97 -7.52 -18.27 3.91
N GLU A 98 -7.55 -18.83 5.12
CA GLU A 98 -8.61 -18.59 6.10
C GLU A 98 -8.66 -17.11 6.48
N LYS A 99 -7.49 -16.46 6.60
CA LYS A 99 -7.41 -15.03 6.86
C LYS A 99 -7.84 -14.19 5.66
N VAL A 100 -7.49 -14.59 4.43
CA VAL A 100 -7.99 -13.95 3.20
C VAL A 100 -9.52 -14.02 3.17
N ASP A 101 -10.09 -15.19 3.42
CA ASP A 101 -11.54 -15.39 3.44
C ASP A 101 -12.23 -14.55 4.52
N ALA A 102 -11.71 -14.59 5.74
CA ALA A 102 -12.28 -13.88 6.89
C ALA A 102 -12.25 -12.36 6.69
N LEU A 103 -11.09 -11.80 6.33
CA LEU A 103 -10.93 -10.37 6.12
C LEU A 103 -11.76 -9.87 4.94
N THR A 104 -11.85 -10.65 3.85
CA THR A 104 -12.70 -10.30 2.69
C THR A 104 -14.17 -10.29 3.07
N ALA A 105 -14.61 -11.24 3.91
CA ALA A 105 -15.99 -11.30 4.39
C ALA A 105 -16.32 -10.12 5.32
N GLU A 106 -15.40 -9.75 6.22
CA GLU A 106 -15.53 -8.60 7.10
C GLU A 106 -15.66 -7.29 6.29
N LEU A 107 -14.74 -7.05 5.37
CA LEU A 107 -14.75 -5.86 4.52
C LEU A 107 -16.04 -5.77 3.70
N ARG A 108 -16.52 -6.89 3.15
CA ARG A 108 -17.81 -6.95 2.45
C ARG A 108 -18.98 -6.61 3.37
N ALA A 109 -19.00 -7.13 4.60
CA ALA A 109 -20.03 -6.84 5.58
C ALA A 109 -20.04 -5.36 5.99
N ASP A 110 -18.88 -4.73 6.03
CA ASP A 110 -18.72 -3.30 6.31
C ASP A 110 -18.98 -2.39 5.07
N GLY A 111 -19.42 -2.98 3.94
CA GLY A 111 -19.88 -2.25 2.76
C GLY A 111 -18.81 -2.02 1.67
N TYR A 112 -17.60 -2.55 1.82
CA TYR A 112 -16.59 -2.44 0.77
C TYR A 112 -16.89 -3.38 -0.41
N LYS A 113 -16.69 -2.88 -1.62
CA LYS A 113 -16.95 -3.65 -2.84
C LYS A 113 -15.83 -4.68 -3.06
N VAL A 114 -16.19 -5.97 -3.10
CA VAL A 114 -15.27 -7.02 -3.54
C VAL A 114 -15.28 -7.08 -5.07
N VAL A 115 -14.13 -6.83 -5.69
CA VAL A 115 -13.94 -6.84 -7.15
C VAL A 115 -13.73 -8.26 -7.65
N SER A 116 -12.91 -9.03 -6.93
CA SER A 116 -12.64 -10.44 -7.25
C SER A 116 -12.30 -11.25 -6.01
N GLY A 117 -12.53 -12.56 -6.08
CA GLY A 117 -12.13 -13.51 -5.04
C GLY A 117 -13.06 -13.55 -3.81
N PRO A 118 -12.63 -14.24 -2.72
CA PRO A 118 -11.40 -15.04 -2.64
C PRO A 118 -11.34 -16.18 -3.68
N ARG A 119 -10.20 -16.36 -4.31
CA ARG A 119 -9.99 -17.40 -5.34
C ARG A 119 -8.51 -17.75 -5.48
N LYS A 120 -8.22 -18.92 -6.05
CA LYS A 120 -6.88 -19.24 -6.53
C LYS A 120 -6.68 -18.67 -7.93
N THR A 121 -5.59 -17.94 -8.14
CA THR A 121 -5.20 -17.39 -9.44
C THR A 121 -4.51 -18.43 -10.32
N GLY A 122 -4.37 -18.14 -11.63
CA GLY A 122 -3.70 -19.03 -12.58
C GLY A 122 -2.20 -19.24 -12.29
N ASP A 123 -1.55 -18.30 -11.65
CA ASP A 123 -0.15 -18.33 -11.19
C ASP A 123 0.02 -18.90 -9.78
N GLY A 124 -1.08 -19.29 -9.13
CA GLY A 124 -1.06 -20.10 -7.91
C GLY A 124 -1.32 -19.38 -6.59
N TYR A 125 -1.44 -18.05 -6.60
CA TYR A 125 -1.78 -17.28 -5.40
C TYR A 125 -3.23 -17.49 -4.98
N TYR A 126 -3.50 -17.31 -3.70
CA TYR A 126 -4.86 -17.25 -3.17
C TYR A 126 -5.13 -15.85 -2.66
N GLU A 127 -6.09 -15.18 -3.27
CA GLU A 127 -6.27 -13.75 -3.08
C GLU A 127 -7.72 -13.29 -3.26
N SER A 128 -7.98 -12.10 -2.79
CA SER A 128 -9.15 -11.30 -3.13
C SER A 128 -8.72 -9.86 -3.42
N CYS A 129 -9.57 -9.11 -4.15
CA CYS A 129 -9.37 -7.69 -4.39
C CYS A 129 -10.63 -6.93 -4.00
N ILE A 130 -10.45 -5.83 -3.30
CA ILE A 130 -11.51 -4.92 -2.86
C ILE A 130 -11.27 -3.50 -3.38
N VAL A 131 -12.34 -2.71 -3.44
CA VAL A 131 -12.28 -1.25 -3.55
C VAL A 131 -12.41 -0.68 -2.16
N ALA A 132 -11.34 -0.08 -1.67
CA ALA A 132 -11.25 0.55 -0.35
C ALA A 132 -11.66 2.03 -0.40
N PHE A 133 -11.22 2.82 0.59
CA PHE A 133 -11.46 4.26 0.65
C PHE A 133 -11.02 4.95 -0.66
N GLU A 134 -11.80 5.95 -1.08
CA GLU A 134 -11.51 6.80 -2.25
C GLU A 134 -11.15 6.01 -3.52
N ASP A 135 -11.87 4.90 -3.78
CA ASP A 135 -11.72 4.03 -4.94
C ASP A 135 -10.31 3.43 -5.13
N ASN A 136 -9.50 3.33 -4.08
CA ASN A 136 -8.22 2.64 -4.12
C ASN A 136 -8.44 1.13 -4.05
N GLN A 137 -7.76 0.38 -4.93
CA GLN A 137 -7.80 -1.07 -4.89
C GLN A 137 -6.80 -1.63 -3.88
N ILE A 138 -7.24 -2.59 -3.09
CA ILE A 138 -6.42 -3.35 -2.15
C ILE A 138 -6.55 -4.83 -2.48
N GLU A 139 -5.44 -5.51 -2.63
CA GLU A 139 -5.37 -6.97 -2.74
C GLU A 139 -5.05 -7.58 -1.38
N ILE A 140 -5.72 -8.66 -1.05
CA ILE A 140 -5.51 -9.44 0.17
C ILE A 140 -5.06 -10.83 -0.27
N THR A 141 -3.85 -11.22 0.08
CA THR A 141 -3.21 -12.44 -0.41
C THR A 141 -2.58 -13.27 0.72
N VAL A 142 -2.22 -14.51 0.42
CA VAL A 142 -1.49 -15.38 1.36
C VAL A 142 -0.01 -15.05 1.40
#